data_2a2a2109d9b98b20b635e27759aa3ce2
#
_entry.id   2a2a2109d9b98b20b635e27759aa3ce2
#
_cell.length_a   1.000
_cell.length_b   1.000
_cell.length_c   1.000
_cell.angle_alpha   90.00
_cell.angle_beta   90.00
_cell.angle_gamma   90.00
#
_symmetry.space_group_name_H-M   'P 1'
#
loop_
_entity.id
_entity.type
_entity.pdbx_description
1 polymer ?
#
loop_
_entity_poly.entity_id
_entity_poly.type
_entity_poly.pdbx_seq_one_letter_code
_entity_poly.pdbx_strand_id
1 'polypeptide(L)'
;MVNGVLRSIQRKGLPDPSSIGNPRERISIETSHPEWLLSLWEKAYGREEAEAMARKNLEPAPVTVRVNVLKTNKMELMERLEEEGCQVQEGKLSEDAVEIISGKVMMTEAFQEGWCTIQDESSMLVARALAPEKGMKVLDACAAPGGKTTHAAERMGDSGSITALDLHEKKINLINQQVQRLGITSVQSEALDARKLTEKFLKKVLTEFLLMLLAADWE
;
A
#
# COMPACT_ATOMS: atom_id res chain seq x y z
N MET A 1 -35.62 0.56 5.74
CA MET A 1 -35.11 1.75 6.50
C MET A 1 -34.15 2.59 5.64
N VAL A 2 -33.04 2.09 5.12
CA VAL A 2 -32.01 2.83 4.32
C VAL A 2 -32.63 3.62 3.16
N ASN A 3 -33.47 2.98 2.30
CA ASN A 3 -34.10 3.67 1.17
C ASN A 3 -34.99 4.86 1.59
N GLY A 4 -35.60 4.81 2.77
CA GLY A 4 -36.41 5.92 3.30
C GLY A 4 -35.54 7.12 3.68
N VAL A 5 -34.39 6.86 4.30
CA VAL A 5 -33.39 7.89 4.63
C VAL A 5 -32.84 8.53 3.37
N LEU A 6 -32.39 7.72 2.39
CA LEU A 6 -31.86 8.21 1.12
C LEU A 6 -32.87 9.07 0.36
N ARG A 7 -34.15 8.66 0.29
CA ARG A 7 -35.21 9.45 -0.31
C ARG A 7 -35.52 10.74 0.47
N SER A 8 -35.34 10.72 1.79
CA SER A 8 -35.50 11.93 2.61
C SER A 8 -34.36 12.93 2.35
N ILE A 9 -33.13 12.44 2.28
CA ILE A 9 -31.95 13.24 1.94
C ILE A 9 -32.09 13.84 0.55
N GLN A 10 -32.51 13.03 -0.45
CA GLN A 10 -32.72 13.50 -1.80
C GLN A 10 -33.76 14.62 -1.91
N ARG A 11 -34.80 14.58 -1.06
CA ARG A 11 -35.87 15.61 -1.06
C ARG A 11 -35.55 16.83 -0.25
N LYS A 12 -34.86 16.69 0.90
CA LYS A 12 -34.63 17.76 1.88
C LYS A 12 -33.21 18.34 1.82
N GLY A 13 -32.30 17.69 1.12
CA GLY A 13 -30.86 17.95 1.22
C GLY A 13 -30.26 17.37 2.49
N LEU A 14 -28.94 17.44 2.58
CA LEU A 14 -28.21 17.19 3.83
C LEU A 14 -28.35 18.41 4.75
N PRO A 15 -28.38 18.23 6.08
CA PRO A 15 -28.25 19.35 7.01
C PRO A 15 -26.97 20.13 6.71
N ASP A 16 -27.06 21.47 6.80
CA ASP A 16 -25.90 22.33 6.63
C ASP A 16 -24.97 22.22 7.86
N PRO A 17 -23.75 21.68 7.71
CA PRO A 17 -22.81 21.56 8.82
C PRO A 17 -22.42 22.91 9.43
N SER A 18 -22.55 24.00 8.69
CA SER A 18 -22.25 25.36 9.20
C SER A 18 -23.11 25.76 10.38
N SER A 19 -24.31 25.16 10.52
CA SER A 19 -25.21 25.37 11.67
C SER A 19 -24.71 24.75 12.99
N ILE A 20 -23.67 23.91 12.93
CA ILE A 20 -23.13 23.24 14.11
C ILE A 20 -22.17 24.19 14.82
N GLY A 21 -22.52 24.59 16.04
CA GLY A 21 -21.75 25.54 16.83
C GLY A 21 -20.41 25.01 17.36
N ASN A 22 -20.30 23.69 17.58
CA ASN A 22 -19.05 23.05 18.01
C ASN A 22 -18.12 22.82 16.79
N PRO A 23 -16.97 23.48 16.72
CA PRO A 23 -16.08 23.36 15.55
C PRO A 23 -15.55 21.95 15.31
N ARG A 24 -15.27 21.16 16.36
CA ARG A 24 -14.79 19.78 16.23
C ARG A 24 -15.88 18.85 15.70
N GLU A 25 -17.08 18.97 16.25
CA GLU A 25 -18.25 18.22 15.76
C GLU A 25 -18.54 18.57 14.29
N ARG A 26 -18.43 19.84 13.92
CA ARG A 26 -18.61 20.27 12.53
C ARG A 26 -17.59 19.60 11.61
N ILE A 27 -16.28 19.65 11.92
CA ILE A 27 -15.25 19.00 11.13
C ILE A 27 -15.45 17.48 11.09
N SER A 28 -15.84 16.86 12.21
CA SER A 28 -16.17 15.43 12.27
C SER A 28 -17.24 15.06 11.24
N ILE A 29 -18.30 15.86 11.14
CA ILE A 29 -19.39 15.61 10.18
C ILE A 29 -18.96 15.94 8.75
N GLU A 30 -18.33 17.10 8.52
CA GLU A 30 -17.87 17.54 7.20
C GLU A 30 -16.89 16.55 6.56
N THR A 31 -16.03 15.94 7.38
CA THR A 31 -14.94 15.08 6.90
C THR A 31 -15.18 13.59 7.14
N SER A 32 -16.31 13.23 7.75
CA SER A 32 -16.64 11.84 8.11
C SER A 32 -15.60 11.16 9.01
N HIS A 33 -14.91 11.94 9.86
CA HIS A 33 -13.93 11.43 10.83
C HIS A 33 -14.53 11.50 12.25
N PRO A 34 -14.42 10.45 13.07
CA PRO A 34 -14.92 10.48 14.43
C PRO A 34 -14.13 11.47 15.29
N GLU A 35 -14.81 12.16 16.22
CA GLU A 35 -14.19 13.22 17.05
C GLU A 35 -12.97 12.72 17.86
N TRP A 36 -12.97 11.47 18.28
CA TRP A 36 -11.83 10.91 19.02
C TRP A 36 -10.56 10.88 18.16
N LEU A 37 -10.69 10.59 16.85
CA LEU A 37 -9.56 10.55 15.91
C LEU A 37 -9.04 11.97 15.64
N LEU A 38 -9.96 12.91 15.42
CA LEU A 38 -9.60 14.34 15.27
C LEU A 38 -8.88 14.86 16.52
N SER A 39 -9.36 14.48 17.72
CA SER A 39 -8.72 14.85 18.98
C SER A 39 -7.31 14.27 19.10
N LEU A 40 -7.09 13.03 18.64
CA LEU A 40 -5.78 12.40 18.63
C LEU A 40 -4.80 13.14 17.70
N TRP A 41 -5.25 13.48 16.49
CA TRP A 41 -4.45 14.23 15.53
C TRP A 41 -4.18 15.65 15.99
N GLU A 42 -5.18 16.34 16.55
CA GLU A 42 -5.03 17.68 17.12
C GLU A 42 -3.99 17.72 18.24
N LYS A 43 -3.98 16.70 19.10
CA LYS A 43 -2.98 16.55 20.16
C LYS A 43 -1.56 16.30 19.63
N ALA A 44 -1.43 15.55 18.53
CA ALA A 44 -0.14 15.16 17.97
C ALA A 44 0.47 16.23 17.05
N TYR A 45 -0.38 16.91 16.24
CA TYR A 45 0.06 17.76 15.12
C TYR A 45 -0.46 19.19 15.22
N GLY A 46 -1.36 19.48 16.15
CA GLY A 46 -2.07 20.76 16.22
C GLY A 46 -3.38 20.74 15.41
N ARG A 47 -4.24 21.71 15.71
CA ARG A 47 -5.60 21.76 15.16
C ARG A 47 -5.63 21.98 13.65
N GLU A 48 -4.80 22.88 13.17
CA GLU A 48 -4.75 23.29 11.76
C GLU A 48 -4.34 22.11 10.87
N GLU A 49 -3.31 21.38 11.27
CA GLU A 49 -2.83 20.20 10.57
C GLU A 49 -3.84 19.03 10.66
N ALA A 50 -4.47 18.83 11.82
CA ALA A 50 -5.49 17.79 11.98
C ALA A 50 -6.70 18.03 11.05
N GLU A 51 -7.13 19.28 10.90
CA GLU A 51 -8.20 19.64 9.97
C GLU A 51 -7.76 19.46 8.52
N ALA A 52 -6.56 19.88 8.16
CA ALA A 52 -6.00 19.72 6.82
C ALA A 52 -5.90 18.22 6.45
N MET A 53 -5.43 17.37 7.36
CA MET A 53 -5.40 15.91 7.18
C MET A 53 -6.80 15.33 6.96
N ALA A 54 -7.77 15.73 7.78
CA ALA A 54 -9.13 15.23 7.67
C ALA A 54 -9.79 15.62 6.33
N ARG A 55 -9.57 16.85 5.86
CA ARG A 55 -10.04 17.31 4.55
C ARG A 55 -9.32 16.62 3.40
N LYS A 56 -8.01 16.40 3.50
CA LYS A 56 -7.21 15.71 2.50
C LYS A 56 -7.67 14.26 2.30
N ASN A 57 -8.09 13.59 3.36
CA ASN A 57 -8.61 12.22 3.28
C ASN A 57 -9.93 12.09 2.48
N LEU A 58 -10.63 13.19 2.20
CA LEU A 58 -11.81 13.17 1.32
C LEU A 58 -11.44 13.18 -0.17
N GLU A 59 -10.22 13.55 -0.50
CA GLU A 59 -9.77 13.55 -1.89
C GLU A 59 -9.50 12.12 -2.35
N PRO A 60 -9.77 11.78 -3.63
CA PRO A 60 -9.39 10.50 -4.18
C PRO A 60 -7.89 10.27 -4.02
N ALA A 61 -7.51 9.10 -3.52
CA ALA A 61 -6.10 8.74 -3.45
C ALA A 61 -5.54 8.59 -4.88
N PRO A 62 -4.32 9.08 -5.15
CA PRO A 62 -3.68 8.85 -6.43
C PRO A 62 -3.46 7.35 -6.64
N VAL A 63 -3.67 6.89 -7.87
CA VAL A 63 -3.33 5.52 -8.24
C VAL A 63 -1.88 5.52 -8.69
N THR A 64 -1.04 4.77 -7.98
CA THR A 64 0.37 4.64 -8.33
C THR A 64 0.74 3.19 -8.62
N VAL A 65 1.67 2.99 -9.52
CA VAL A 65 2.30 1.71 -9.80
C VAL A 65 3.79 1.79 -9.54
N ARG A 66 4.34 0.72 -9.02
CA ARG A 66 5.78 0.51 -8.89
C ARG A 66 6.31 -0.20 -10.12
N VAL A 67 7.41 0.28 -10.66
CA VAL A 67 8.15 -0.36 -11.76
C VAL A 67 8.78 -1.66 -11.27
N ASN A 68 8.65 -2.73 -12.03
CA ASN A 68 9.40 -3.97 -11.80
C ASN A 68 10.79 -3.85 -12.48
N VAL A 69 11.78 -3.48 -11.69
CA VAL A 69 13.15 -3.26 -12.18
C VAL A 69 13.87 -4.54 -12.66
N LEU A 70 13.27 -5.72 -12.44
CA LEU A 70 13.78 -6.98 -13.00
C LEU A 70 13.42 -7.14 -14.49
N LYS A 71 12.39 -6.40 -14.97
CA LYS A 71 11.85 -6.56 -16.33
C LYS A 71 12.02 -5.33 -17.19
N THR A 72 12.00 -4.14 -16.60
CA THR A 72 11.99 -2.87 -17.34
C THR A 72 12.52 -1.72 -16.46
N ASN A 73 12.55 -0.53 -17.02
CA ASN A 73 12.83 0.71 -16.31
C ASN A 73 11.61 1.66 -16.36
N LYS A 74 11.67 2.75 -15.61
CA LYS A 74 10.55 3.69 -15.49
C LYS A 74 10.14 4.29 -16.83
N MET A 75 11.09 4.69 -17.66
CA MET A 75 10.80 5.33 -18.94
C MET A 75 10.09 4.37 -19.89
N GLU A 76 10.61 3.19 -20.07
CA GLU A 76 9.99 2.15 -20.90
C GLU A 76 8.60 1.77 -20.41
N LEU A 77 8.40 1.70 -19.07
CA LEU A 77 7.08 1.42 -18.51
C LEU A 77 6.09 2.55 -18.83
N MET A 78 6.51 3.81 -18.66
CA MET A 78 5.64 4.95 -18.92
C MET A 78 5.24 5.01 -20.41
N GLU A 79 6.20 4.87 -21.33
CA GLU A 79 5.92 4.82 -22.77
C GLU A 79 4.93 3.71 -23.11
N ARG A 80 5.14 2.50 -22.59
CA ARG A 80 4.25 1.38 -22.84
C ARG A 80 2.85 1.59 -22.28
N LEU A 81 2.72 2.13 -21.07
CA LEU A 81 1.42 2.43 -20.48
C LEU A 81 0.67 3.51 -21.28
N GLU A 82 1.36 4.50 -21.85
CA GLU A 82 0.77 5.51 -22.72
C GLU A 82 0.28 4.90 -24.05
N GLU A 83 1.08 4.02 -24.66
CA GLU A 83 0.68 3.27 -25.85
C GLU A 83 -0.56 2.40 -25.60
N GLU A 84 -0.70 1.86 -24.39
CA GLU A 84 -1.84 1.05 -23.95
C GLU A 84 -3.02 1.89 -23.42
N GLY A 85 -2.99 3.22 -23.58
CA GLY A 85 -4.11 4.13 -23.33
C GLY A 85 -4.23 4.63 -21.90
N CYS A 86 -3.18 4.55 -21.09
CA CYS A 86 -3.08 5.25 -19.82
C CYS A 86 -2.46 6.63 -20.00
N GLN A 87 -2.87 7.60 -19.19
CA GLN A 87 -2.12 8.84 -18.98
C GLN A 87 -1.31 8.70 -17.70
N VAL A 88 -0.03 8.95 -17.76
CA VAL A 88 0.88 8.72 -16.64
C VAL A 88 1.77 9.93 -16.37
N GLN A 89 2.28 10.01 -15.17
CA GLN A 89 3.35 10.93 -14.78
C GLN A 89 4.28 10.29 -13.77
N GLU A 90 5.44 10.89 -13.54
CA GLU A 90 6.34 10.41 -12.49
C GLU A 90 5.72 10.53 -11.11
N GLY A 91 6.01 9.56 -10.24
CA GLY A 91 5.67 9.66 -8.81
C GLY A 91 6.43 10.78 -8.12
N LYS A 92 5.97 11.18 -6.94
CA LYS A 92 6.49 12.34 -6.20
C LYS A 92 7.45 11.96 -5.07
N LEU A 93 7.27 10.77 -4.49
CA LEU A 93 7.97 10.34 -3.28
C LEU A 93 8.99 9.21 -3.55
N SER A 94 8.71 8.37 -4.54
CA SER A 94 9.54 7.22 -4.86
C SER A 94 10.06 7.27 -6.29
N GLU A 95 11.35 7.00 -6.47
CA GLU A 95 11.96 6.84 -7.79
C GLU A 95 11.37 5.69 -8.60
N ASP A 96 10.81 4.67 -7.94
CA ASP A 96 10.19 3.50 -8.56
C ASP A 96 8.71 3.73 -8.92
N ALA A 97 8.15 4.91 -8.61
CA ALA A 97 6.73 5.19 -8.78
C ALA A 97 6.41 5.84 -10.13
N VAL A 98 5.29 5.40 -10.70
CA VAL A 98 4.58 6.05 -11.80
C VAL A 98 3.14 6.29 -11.35
N GLU A 99 2.67 7.53 -11.41
CA GLU A 99 1.29 7.91 -11.09
C GLU A 99 0.40 7.75 -12.34
N ILE A 100 -0.73 7.09 -12.18
CA ILE A 100 -1.73 6.90 -13.22
C ILE A 100 -2.77 8.02 -13.12
N ILE A 101 -2.75 8.95 -14.05
CA ILE A 101 -3.69 10.07 -14.09
C ILE A 101 -5.05 9.62 -14.62
N SER A 102 -5.05 8.78 -15.65
CA SER A 102 -6.25 8.19 -16.20
C SER A 102 -5.94 6.88 -16.92
N GLY A 103 -6.97 6.06 -17.16
CA GLY A 103 -6.81 4.77 -17.80
C GLY A 103 -7.07 3.61 -16.82
N LYS A 104 -7.02 2.39 -17.35
CA LYS A 104 -7.28 1.15 -16.59
C LYS A 104 -6.02 0.29 -16.55
N VAL A 105 -5.04 0.70 -15.75
CA VAL A 105 -3.73 0.04 -15.69
C VAL A 105 -3.80 -1.48 -15.50
N MET A 106 -4.76 -1.98 -14.72
CA MET A 106 -4.93 -3.42 -14.50
C MET A 106 -5.31 -4.21 -15.78
N MET A 107 -5.81 -3.51 -16.81
CA MET A 107 -6.20 -4.12 -18.08
C MET A 107 -5.10 -4.04 -19.13
N THR A 108 -3.99 -3.38 -18.85
CA THR A 108 -2.83 -3.27 -19.74
C THR A 108 -2.06 -4.57 -19.81
N GLU A 109 -1.42 -4.84 -20.95
CA GLU A 109 -0.50 -5.97 -21.09
C GLU A 109 0.71 -5.80 -20.19
N ALA A 110 1.23 -4.57 -20.06
CA ALA A 110 2.31 -4.23 -19.15
C ALA A 110 2.03 -4.69 -17.72
N PHE A 111 0.81 -4.48 -17.22
CA PHE A 111 0.43 -4.96 -15.88
C PHE A 111 0.32 -6.48 -15.84
N GLN A 112 -0.33 -7.10 -16.83
CA GLN A 112 -0.53 -8.56 -16.88
C GLN A 112 0.80 -9.31 -16.98
N GLU A 113 1.74 -8.79 -17.74
CA GLU A 113 3.10 -9.33 -17.88
C GLU A 113 4.00 -9.02 -16.69
N GLY A 114 3.52 -8.27 -15.71
CA GLY A 114 4.22 -7.97 -14.48
C GLY A 114 5.36 -6.95 -14.62
N TRP A 115 5.23 -5.99 -15.55
CA TRP A 115 6.15 -4.85 -15.65
C TRP A 115 5.95 -3.85 -14.52
N CYS A 116 4.78 -3.87 -13.90
CA CYS A 116 4.47 -3.04 -12.76
C CYS A 116 3.53 -3.70 -11.76
N THR A 117 3.41 -3.08 -10.59
CA THR A 117 2.48 -3.49 -9.52
C THR A 117 1.82 -2.25 -8.92
N ILE A 118 0.51 -2.29 -8.70
CA ILE A 118 -0.18 -1.23 -7.95
C ILE A 118 0.34 -1.24 -6.52
N GLN A 119 0.89 -0.13 -6.11
CA GLN A 119 1.39 0.09 -4.77
C GLN A 119 1.41 1.59 -4.47
N ASP A 120 1.00 1.97 -3.26
CA ASP A 120 1.13 3.33 -2.77
C ASP A 120 2.60 3.74 -2.61
N GLU A 121 2.93 5.00 -2.93
CA GLU A 121 4.31 5.48 -2.85
C GLU A 121 4.89 5.41 -1.45
N SER A 122 4.08 5.66 -0.41
CA SER A 122 4.52 5.53 0.98
C SER A 122 4.93 4.10 1.31
N SER A 123 4.22 3.13 0.75
CA SER A 123 4.58 1.70 0.86
C SER A 123 5.86 1.33 0.10
N MET A 124 6.19 2.05 -0.99
CA MET A 124 7.45 1.85 -1.71
C MET A 124 8.66 2.32 -0.89
N LEU A 125 8.49 3.39 -0.09
CA LEU A 125 9.57 3.90 0.78
C LEU A 125 10.04 2.88 1.81
N VAL A 126 9.21 1.91 2.15
CA VAL A 126 9.58 0.85 3.09
C VAL A 126 10.72 0.00 2.56
N ALA A 127 10.65 -0.49 1.33
CA ALA A 127 11.74 -1.27 0.73
C ALA A 127 13.01 -0.42 0.54
N ARG A 128 12.83 0.89 0.32
CA ARG A 128 13.95 1.83 0.29
C ARG A 128 14.63 2.01 1.65
N ALA A 129 13.81 2.15 2.72
CA ALA A 129 14.33 2.23 4.09
C ALA A 129 14.99 0.93 4.54
N LEU A 130 14.45 -0.20 4.09
CA LEU A 130 15.01 -1.53 4.30
C LEU A 130 16.39 -1.68 3.67
N ALA A 131 16.62 -1.03 2.52
CA ALA A 131 17.84 -1.08 1.72
C ALA A 131 18.38 -2.52 1.52
N PRO A 132 17.56 -3.46 1.04
CA PRO A 132 18.00 -4.86 0.93
C PRO A 132 19.03 -5.01 -0.18
N GLU A 133 20.09 -5.77 0.11
CA GLU A 133 21.20 -6.02 -0.80
C GLU A 133 21.10 -7.43 -1.43
N LYS A 134 21.78 -7.62 -2.56
CA LYS A 134 21.86 -8.92 -3.24
C LYS A 134 22.41 -9.99 -2.30
N GLY A 135 21.78 -11.15 -2.29
CA GLY A 135 22.20 -12.30 -1.49
C GLY A 135 21.71 -12.28 -0.04
N MET A 136 21.07 -11.21 0.43
CA MET A 136 20.51 -11.16 1.77
C MET A 136 19.39 -12.16 1.98
N LYS A 137 19.16 -12.49 3.25
CA LYS A 137 17.98 -13.24 3.72
C LYS A 137 17.04 -12.28 4.40
N VAL A 138 15.83 -12.15 3.90
CA VAL A 138 14.81 -11.24 4.42
C VAL A 138 13.63 -12.03 4.96
N LEU A 139 13.08 -11.59 6.07
CA LEU A 139 11.85 -12.13 6.64
C LEU A 139 10.79 -11.01 6.64
N ASP A 140 9.68 -11.25 5.93
CA ASP A 140 8.48 -10.43 5.98
C ASP A 140 7.41 -11.15 6.80
N ALA A 141 7.14 -10.68 8.00
CA ALA A 141 6.29 -11.34 8.97
C ALA A 141 4.79 -11.08 8.79
N CYS A 142 4.41 -10.09 7.97
CA CYS A 142 3.04 -9.71 7.66
C CYS A 142 2.93 -9.36 6.17
N ALA A 143 3.22 -10.33 5.32
CA ALA A 143 3.58 -10.12 3.93
C ALA A 143 2.41 -9.81 2.98
N ALA A 144 1.20 -10.29 3.27
CA ALA A 144 0.09 -10.16 2.33
C ALA A 144 -0.34 -8.70 2.10
N PRO A 145 -0.69 -8.36 0.86
CA PRO A 145 -0.81 -9.19 -0.34
C PRO A 145 0.51 -9.42 -1.11
N GLY A 146 1.67 -9.03 -0.57
CA GLY A 146 2.98 -9.27 -1.17
C GLY A 146 3.67 -8.06 -1.81
N GLY A 147 3.06 -6.88 -1.77
CA GLY A 147 3.60 -5.69 -2.43
C GLY A 147 4.98 -5.28 -1.91
N LYS A 148 5.21 -5.30 -0.60
CA LYS A 148 6.49 -4.94 0.02
C LYS A 148 7.52 -6.06 -0.11
N THR A 149 7.08 -7.31 0.04
CA THR A 149 7.88 -8.53 -0.20
C THR A 149 8.48 -8.54 -1.61
N THR A 150 7.62 -8.36 -2.62
CA THR A 150 8.06 -8.36 -4.03
C THR A 150 8.94 -7.17 -4.35
N HIS A 151 8.69 -6.00 -3.75
CA HIS A 151 9.57 -4.83 -3.89
C HIS A 151 10.97 -5.09 -3.33
N ALA A 152 11.06 -5.73 -2.16
CA ALA A 152 12.35 -6.13 -1.60
C ALA A 152 13.08 -7.11 -2.54
N ALA A 153 12.39 -8.10 -3.10
CA ALA A 153 12.96 -9.04 -4.07
C ALA A 153 13.48 -8.34 -5.32
N GLU A 154 12.72 -7.40 -5.89
CA GLU A 154 13.13 -6.60 -7.04
C GLU A 154 14.42 -5.80 -6.74
N ARG A 155 14.49 -5.14 -5.58
CA ARG A 155 15.69 -4.39 -5.17
C ARG A 155 16.90 -5.28 -4.90
N MET A 156 16.69 -6.51 -4.46
CA MET A 156 17.75 -7.53 -4.34
C MET A 156 18.18 -8.10 -5.70
N GLY A 157 17.53 -7.72 -6.79
CA GLY A 157 17.78 -8.31 -8.11
C GLY A 157 17.39 -9.79 -8.17
N ASP A 158 16.35 -10.17 -7.44
CA ASP A 158 15.85 -11.56 -7.25
C ASP A 158 16.95 -12.52 -6.77
N SER A 159 17.92 -12.01 -6.00
CA SER A 159 19.09 -12.75 -5.47
C SER A 159 19.00 -12.84 -3.95
N GLY A 160 19.28 -14.02 -3.39
CA GLY A 160 19.12 -14.28 -1.96
C GLY A 160 17.85 -15.05 -1.65
N SER A 161 17.21 -14.76 -0.53
CA SER A 161 15.94 -15.41 -0.17
C SER A 161 15.05 -14.52 0.68
N ILE A 162 13.76 -14.52 0.41
CA ILE A 162 12.76 -13.84 1.21
C ILE A 162 11.76 -14.88 1.73
N THR A 163 11.60 -14.95 3.04
CA THR A 163 10.54 -15.72 3.68
C THR A 163 9.39 -14.77 3.97
N ALA A 164 8.26 -15.00 3.28
CA ALA A 164 7.07 -14.18 3.40
C ALA A 164 5.99 -14.91 4.23
N LEU A 165 5.61 -14.35 5.35
CA LEU A 165 4.66 -14.95 6.27
C LEU A 165 3.39 -14.12 6.36
N ASP A 166 2.27 -14.80 6.49
CA ASP A 166 1.00 -14.18 6.87
C ASP A 166 0.21 -15.15 7.75
N LEU A 167 -0.66 -14.63 8.61
CA LEU A 167 -1.46 -15.45 9.52
C LEU A 167 -2.43 -16.37 8.76
N HIS A 168 -2.98 -15.89 7.65
CA HIS A 168 -4.07 -16.54 6.93
C HIS A 168 -3.61 -17.23 5.65
N GLU A 169 -3.83 -18.54 5.57
CA GLU A 169 -3.47 -19.35 4.39
C GLU A 169 -4.08 -18.82 3.08
N LYS A 170 -5.30 -18.27 3.12
CA LYS A 170 -5.92 -17.64 1.94
C LYS A 170 -5.12 -16.45 1.42
N LYS A 171 -4.45 -15.71 2.31
CA LYS A 171 -3.62 -14.55 1.93
C LYS A 171 -2.29 -14.99 1.31
N ILE A 172 -1.79 -16.17 1.64
CA ILE A 172 -0.58 -16.74 1.00
C ILE A 172 -0.77 -16.91 -0.50
N ASN A 173 -1.96 -17.28 -0.94
CA ASN A 173 -2.25 -17.40 -2.38
C ASN A 173 -2.11 -16.05 -3.11
N LEU A 174 -2.43 -14.93 -2.45
CA LEU A 174 -2.26 -13.59 -3.03
C LEU A 174 -0.77 -13.26 -3.23
N ILE A 175 0.06 -13.59 -2.23
CA ILE A 175 1.51 -13.43 -2.32
C ILE A 175 2.05 -14.24 -3.50
N ASN A 176 1.67 -15.51 -3.60
CA ASN A 176 2.13 -16.40 -4.66
C ASN A 176 1.71 -15.93 -6.06
N GLN A 177 0.50 -15.42 -6.21
CA GLN A 177 0.02 -14.84 -7.47
C GLN A 177 0.87 -13.62 -7.89
N GLN A 178 1.19 -12.73 -6.95
CA GLN A 178 2.05 -11.58 -7.22
C GLN A 178 3.48 -12.00 -7.59
N VAL A 179 4.06 -12.90 -6.82
CA VAL A 179 5.41 -13.45 -7.06
C VAL A 179 5.49 -14.07 -8.46
N GLN A 180 4.50 -14.88 -8.83
CA GLN A 180 4.43 -15.53 -10.14
C GLN A 180 4.27 -14.50 -11.27
N ARG A 181 3.34 -13.54 -11.15
CA ARG A 181 3.10 -12.52 -12.17
C ARG A 181 4.33 -11.65 -12.42
N LEU A 182 5.02 -11.28 -11.36
CA LEU A 182 6.23 -10.45 -11.42
C LEU A 182 7.47 -11.23 -11.88
N GLY A 183 7.42 -12.56 -11.91
CA GLY A 183 8.54 -13.41 -12.32
C GLY A 183 9.62 -13.53 -11.27
N ILE A 184 9.27 -13.40 -9.99
CA ILE A 184 10.19 -13.49 -8.86
C ILE A 184 10.36 -14.95 -8.43
N THR A 185 11.58 -15.35 -8.10
CA THR A 185 11.93 -16.72 -7.70
C THR A 185 12.49 -16.82 -6.29
N SER A 186 12.98 -15.73 -5.73
CA SER A 186 13.64 -15.68 -4.42
C SER A 186 12.67 -15.68 -3.22
N VAL A 187 11.35 -15.62 -3.45
CA VAL A 187 10.34 -15.54 -2.39
C VAL A 187 9.73 -16.90 -2.09
N GLN A 188 9.71 -17.27 -0.82
CA GLN A 188 8.98 -18.42 -0.28
C GLN A 188 7.93 -17.94 0.71
N SER A 189 6.68 -18.31 0.50
CA SER A 189 5.57 -17.88 1.36
C SER A 189 4.99 -19.02 2.19
N GLU A 190 4.58 -18.72 3.41
CA GLU A 190 4.05 -19.70 4.35
C GLU A 190 3.06 -19.05 5.32
N ALA A 191 1.99 -19.80 5.67
CA ALA A 191 1.07 -19.38 6.71
C ALA A 191 1.67 -19.63 8.09
N LEU A 192 1.94 -18.56 8.84
CA LEU A 192 2.49 -18.64 10.18
C LEU A 192 2.07 -17.42 11.01
N ASP A 193 1.66 -17.66 12.24
CA ASP A 193 1.46 -16.60 13.23
C ASP A 193 2.81 -15.96 13.60
N ALA A 194 2.97 -14.67 13.34
CA ALA A 194 4.19 -13.91 13.62
C ALA A 194 4.62 -14.01 15.10
N ARG A 195 3.69 -14.23 16.03
CA ARG A 195 3.98 -14.47 17.47
C ARG A 195 4.77 -15.74 17.74
N LYS A 196 4.76 -16.69 16.78
CA LYS A 196 5.48 -17.97 16.85
C LYS A 196 6.82 -17.97 16.09
N LEU A 197 7.24 -16.82 15.58
CA LEU A 197 8.51 -16.68 14.82
C LEU A 197 9.72 -17.20 15.59
N THR A 198 9.77 -16.91 16.90
CA THR A 198 10.87 -17.32 17.76
C THR A 198 11.01 -18.82 17.87
N GLU A 199 9.92 -19.57 17.83
CA GLU A 199 9.94 -21.03 17.89
C GLU A 199 10.57 -21.63 16.61
N LYS A 200 10.32 -21.02 15.46
CA LYS A 200 10.76 -21.53 14.16
C LYS A 200 12.14 -21.02 13.72
N PHE A 201 12.44 -19.76 13.96
CA PHE A 201 13.60 -19.08 13.37
C PHE A 201 14.74 -18.78 14.34
N LEU A 202 14.51 -18.62 15.65
CA LEU A 202 15.53 -18.14 16.60
C LEU A 202 16.69 -19.11 16.87
N LYS A 203 16.57 -20.38 16.57
CA LYS A 203 17.68 -21.32 16.79
C LYS A 203 18.79 -21.26 15.73
N LYS A 204 18.61 -20.55 14.61
CA LYS A 204 19.53 -20.61 13.47
C LYS A 204 19.94 -19.28 12.84
N VAL A 205 19.45 -18.09 13.29
CA VAL A 205 19.31 -17.02 12.32
C VAL A 205 19.67 -15.61 12.79
N LEU A 206 20.16 -15.40 13.97
CA LEU A 206 20.38 -14.06 14.53
C LEU A 206 21.53 -13.22 13.94
N THR A 207 22.24 -13.68 12.93
CA THR A 207 23.37 -12.94 12.35
C THR A 207 23.11 -12.30 10.98
N GLU A 208 22.00 -12.62 10.29
CA GLU A 208 21.76 -12.18 8.91
C GLU A 208 20.30 -11.85 8.54
N PHE A 209 19.43 -11.53 9.51
CA PHE A 209 18.03 -11.22 9.23
C PHE A 209 17.69 -9.74 9.41
N LEU A 210 17.11 -9.19 8.38
CA LEU A 210 16.36 -7.96 8.44
C LEU A 210 14.88 -8.32 8.65
N LEU A 211 14.33 -8.03 9.82
CA LEU A 211 12.93 -8.27 10.14
C LEU A 211 12.08 -7.13 9.60
N MET A 212 11.30 -7.38 8.57
CA MET A 212 10.31 -6.45 8.07
C MET A 212 8.99 -6.70 8.82
N LEU A 213 8.81 -6.03 9.94
CA LEU A 213 7.50 -5.89 10.60
C LEU A 213 6.81 -4.69 10.00
N LEU A 214 5.92 -4.92 9.05
CA LEU A 214 5.14 -3.84 8.46
C LEU A 214 3.75 -3.86 9.03
N ALA A 215 3.27 -2.65 9.30
CA ALA A 215 1.98 -2.39 9.86
C ALA A 215 0.93 -3.35 9.30
N ALA A 216 0.36 -4.16 10.18
CA ALA A 216 -0.89 -4.83 9.89
C ALA A 216 -1.90 -3.73 9.55
N ASP A 217 -2.61 -3.89 8.45
CA ASP A 217 -3.81 -3.13 8.23
C ASP A 217 -4.69 -3.34 9.46
N TRP A 218 -4.99 -2.27 10.17
CA TRP A 218 -5.89 -2.29 11.30
C TRP A 218 -7.29 -2.48 10.73
N GLU A 219 -7.76 -3.72 10.68
CA GLU A 219 -9.19 -4.02 10.56
C GLU A 219 -9.88 -3.91 11.91
#